data_4b96e1aa013be90bda41758ccab5ba00
#
_entry.id   4b96e1aa013be90bda41758ccab5ba00
#
_cell.length_a   1.000
_cell.length_b   1.000
_cell.length_c   1.000
_cell.angle_alpha   90.00
_cell.angle_beta   90.00
_cell.angle_gamma   90.00
#
_symmetry.space_group_name_H-M   'P 1'
#
loop_
_entity.id
_entity.type
_entity.pdbx_description
1 polymer ?
#
loop_
_entity_poly.entity_id
_entity_poly.type
_entity_poly.pdbx_seq_one_letter_code
_entity_poly.pdbx_strand_id
1 'polypeptide(L)'
;MGRPAREPLGLHLTRVSRTVSRAFDDALAEAGGSLPIWLVLISLKRGQPASQRELADAVGIQGATLSHHLNAMGSAGLVTRRRDPRNRRLHLVELTADGDALFSRLRDAAFAFDQRLRAGLTEHDIGRLEALLDRMRENVVGNASDTGRDASDTGRDASEAS
;
A
#
# COMPACT_ATOMS: atom_id res chain seq x y z
N MET A 1 -14.07 -42.21 3.41
CA MET A 1 -14.56 -40.89 2.99
C MET A 1 -13.48 -39.88 3.33
N GLY A 2 -12.74 -39.39 2.32
CA GLY A 2 -11.68 -38.41 2.50
C GLY A 2 -12.28 -37.07 2.94
N ARG A 3 -11.68 -36.47 3.98
CA ARG A 3 -11.97 -35.10 4.43
C ARG A 3 -11.82 -34.19 3.22
N PRO A 4 -12.78 -33.30 2.89
CA PRO A 4 -12.62 -32.41 1.76
C PRO A 4 -11.30 -31.65 1.92
N ALA A 5 -10.49 -31.62 0.87
CA ALA A 5 -9.20 -30.95 0.88
C ALA A 5 -9.45 -29.47 1.22
N ARG A 6 -8.93 -29.04 2.37
CA ARG A 6 -9.07 -27.63 2.80
C ARG A 6 -8.36 -26.75 1.77
N GLU A 7 -9.05 -25.74 1.27
CA GLU A 7 -8.44 -24.78 0.36
C GLU A 7 -7.11 -24.24 0.92
N PRO A 8 -6.03 -24.17 0.13
CA PRO A 8 -4.77 -23.61 0.57
C PRO A 8 -4.95 -22.18 1.13
N LEU A 9 -4.37 -21.93 2.30
CA LEU A 9 -4.55 -20.67 3.02
C LEU A 9 -4.19 -19.44 2.18
N GLY A 10 -3.10 -19.51 1.37
CA GLY A 10 -2.69 -18.43 0.49
C GLY A 10 -3.72 -18.10 -0.59
N LEU A 11 -4.41 -19.12 -1.13
CA LEU A 11 -5.48 -18.91 -2.11
C LEU A 11 -6.71 -18.27 -1.46
N HIS A 12 -7.08 -18.72 -0.27
CA HIS A 12 -8.17 -18.11 0.50
C HIS A 12 -7.89 -16.64 0.80
N LEU A 13 -6.70 -16.33 1.32
CA LEU A 13 -6.27 -14.96 1.62
C LEU A 13 -6.29 -14.07 0.37
N THR A 14 -5.79 -14.57 -0.77
CA THR A 14 -5.81 -13.82 -2.04
C THR A 14 -7.23 -13.50 -2.48
N ARG A 15 -8.16 -14.45 -2.35
CA ARG A 15 -9.56 -14.23 -2.71
C ARG A 15 -10.24 -13.20 -1.82
N VAL A 16 -10.07 -13.32 -0.50
CA VAL A 16 -10.62 -12.37 0.47
C VAL A 16 -10.05 -10.98 0.23
N SER A 17 -8.72 -10.85 0.09
CA SER A 17 -8.04 -9.59 -0.17
C SER A 17 -8.58 -8.89 -1.44
N ARG A 18 -8.77 -9.63 -2.53
CA ARG A 18 -9.35 -9.06 -3.78
C ARG A 18 -10.76 -8.55 -3.58
N THR A 19 -11.59 -9.27 -2.82
CA THR A 19 -12.97 -8.86 -2.54
C THR A 19 -13.00 -7.58 -1.69
N VAL A 20 -12.19 -7.54 -0.63
CA VAL A 20 -12.07 -6.37 0.24
C VAL A 20 -11.53 -5.17 -0.52
N SER A 21 -10.47 -5.33 -1.33
CA SER A 21 -9.89 -4.25 -2.12
C SER A 21 -10.87 -3.65 -3.11
N ARG A 22 -11.64 -4.47 -3.83
CA ARG A 22 -12.67 -3.98 -4.76
C ARG A 22 -13.75 -3.18 -4.04
N ALA A 23 -14.28 -3.73 -2.94
CA ALA A 23 -15.33 -3.04 -2.18
C ALA A 23 -14.83 -1.72 -1.56
N PHE A 24 -13.55 -1.64 -1.22
CA PHE A 24 -12.93 -0.40 -0.76
C PHE A 24 -12.76 0.60 -1.91
N ASP A 25 -12.28 0.16 -3.08
CA ASP A 25 -12.18 1.02 -4.27
C ASP A 25 -13.55 1.57 -4.69
N ASP A 26 -14.61 0.75 -4.66
CA ASP A 26 -15.99 1.17 -4.95
C ASP A 26 -16.44 2.25 -3.95
N ALA A 27 -16.18 2.08 -2.65
CA ALA A 27 -16.53 3.07 -1.64
C ALA A 27 -15.80 4.41 -1.82
N LEU A 28 -14.51 4.36 -2.22
CA LEU A 28 -13.74 5.57 -2.52
C LEU A 28 -14.21 6.23 -3.83
N ALA A 29 -14.61 5.44 -4.84
CA ALA A 29 -15.14 5.95 -6.11
C ALA A 29 -16.47 6.69 -5.92
N GLU A 30 -17.38 6.16 -5.08
CA GLU A 30 -18.63 6.83 -4.69
C GLU A 30 -18.38 8.18 -4.01
N ALA A 31 -17.28 8.32 -3.27
CA ALA A 31 -16.86 9.57 -2.63
C ALA A 31 -16.07 10.51 -3.57
N GLY A 32 -15.86 10.12 -4.83
CA GLY A 32 -15.19 10.92 -5.87
C GLY A 32 -13.67 10.73 -5.94
N GLY A 33 -13.13 9.60 -5.45
CA GLY A 33 -11.70 9.32 -5.47
C GLY A 33 -11.36 7.90 -5.92
N SER A 34 -10.19 7.42 -5.52
CA SER A 34 -9.68 6.06 -5.75
C SER A 34 -8.60 5.75 -4.72
N LEU A 35 -8.23 4.49 -4.58
CA LEU A 35 -7.17 4.09 -3.64
C LEU A 35 -5.85 4.86 -3.85
N PRO A 36 -5.31 5.01 -5.09
CA PRO A 36 -4.10 5.81 -5.28
C PRO A 36 -4.25 7.27 -4.85
N ILE A 37 -5.39 7.91 -5.16
CA ILE A 37 -5.67 9.30 -4.73
C ILE A 37 -5.74 9.35 -3.21
N TRP A 38 -6.45 8.43 -2.58
CA TRP A 38 -6.55 8.34 -1.12
C TRP A 38 -5.20 8.22 -0.43
N LEU A 39 -4.32 7.32 -0.93
CA LEU A 39 -2.98 7.12 -0.39
C LEU A 39 -2.10 8.36 -0.51
N VAL A 40 -2.17 9.07 -1.63
CA VAL A 40 -1.45 10.35 -1.80
C VAL A 40 -1.99 11.40 -0.84
N LEU A 41 -3.30 11.57 -0.75
CA LEU A 41 -3.92 12.58 0.13
C LEU A 41 -3.60 12.33 1.61
N ILE A 42 -3.68 11.08 2.08
CA ILE A 42 -3.34 10.73 3.47
C ILE A 42 -1.86 10.95 3.77
N SER A 43 -0.98 10.68 2.81
CA SER A 43 0.45 10.92 2.95
C SER A 43 0.76 12.41 3.06
N LEU A 44 0.12 13.24 2.23
CA LEU A 44 0.25 14.70 2.29
C LEU A 44 -0.31 15.29 3.58
N LYS A 45 -1.36 14.68 4.15
CA LYS A 45 -1.93 15.12 5.44
C LYS A 45 -1.07 14.76 6.64
N ARG A 46 -0.34 13.64 6.58
CA ARG A 46 0.54 13.18 7.67
C ARG A 46 1.89 13.90 7.68
N GLY A 47 2.42 14.23 6.51
CA GLY A 47 3.69 14.93 6.33
C GLY A 47 3.48 16.27 5.64
N GLN A 48 4.10 17.33 6.13
CA GLN A 48 4.17 18.63 5.46
C GLN A 48 4.86 18.49 4.10
N PRO A 49 4.84 19.51 3.19
CA PRO A 49 5.06 19.34 1.77
C PRO A 49 6.11 18.27 1.47
N ALA A 50 5.66 17.16 0.88
CA ALA A 50 6.51 16.01 0.62
C ALA A 50 7.10 16.09 -0.79
N SER A 51 8.35 15.68 -0.94
CA SER A 51 8.92 15.45 -2.25
C SER A 51 8.21 14.30 -2.95
N GLN A 52 8.22 14.31 -4.28
CA GLN A 52 7.60 13.24 -5.07
C GLN A 52 8.20 11.86 -4.74
N ARG A 53 9.47 11.78 -4.36
CA ARG A 53 10.14 10.56 -3.94
C ARG A 53 9.59 10.05 -2.61
N GLU A 54 9.50 10.92 -1.60
CA GLU A 54 8.94 10.57 -0.30
C GLU A 54 7.48 10.10 -0.40
N LEU A 55 6.70 10.72 -1.29
CA LEU A 55 5.33 10.26 -1.58
C LEU A 55 5.30 8.88 -2.24
N ALA A 56 6.19 8.61 -3.21
CA ALA A 56 6.26 7.31 -3.86
C ALA A 56 6.59 6.20 -2.86
N ASP A 57 7.56 6.45 -1.99
CA ASP A 57 7.97 5.53 -0.93
C ASP A 57 6.83 5.30 0.09
N ALA A 58 6.15 6.36 0.50
CA ALA A 58 5.04 6.29 1.45
C ALA A 58 3.79 5.58 0.89
N VAL A 59 3.53 5.73 -0.40
CA VAL A 59 2.39 5.10 -1.09
C VAL A 59 2.73 3.67 -1.56
N GLY A 60 4.03 3.33 -1.62
CA GLY A 60 4.49 2.01 -2.05
C GLY A 60 4.33 1.77 -3.56
N ILE A 61 4.39 2.83 -4.39
CA ILE A 61 4.29 2.74 -5.85
C ILE A 61 5.52 3.28 -6.55
N GLN A 62 5.74 2.88 -7.80
CA GLN A 62 6.83 3.39 -8.59
C GLN A 62 6.67 4.88 -8.91
N GLY A 63 7.78 5.63 -8.96
CA GLY A 63 7.77 7.07 -9.19
C GLY A 63 7.07 7.50 -10.49
N ALA A 64 7.15 6.69 -11.57
CA ALA A 64 6.43 6.95 -12.82
C ALA A 64 4.90 6.88 -12.64
N THR A 65 4.42 5.88 -11.91
CA THR A 65 2.99 5.73 -11.59
C THR A 65 2.50 6.87 -10.71
N LEU A 66 3.28 7.24 -9.69
CA LEU A 66 2.96 8.39 -8.86
C LEU A 66 2.91 9.69 -9.68
N SER A 67 3.86 9.89 -10.61
CA SER A 67 3.87 11.08 -11.49
C SER A 67 2.58 11.19 -12.31
N HIS A 68 2.07 10.08 -12.83
CA HIS A 68 0.80 10.04 -13.53
C HIS A 68 -0.37 10.47 -12.63
N HIS A 69 -0.47 9.90 -11.43
CA HIS A 69 -1.51 10.28 -10.46
C HIS A 69 -1.42 11.75 -10.05
N LEU A 70 -0.22 12.24 -9.74
CA LEU A 70 -0.02 13.63 -9.36
C LEU A 70 -0.33 14.62 -10.51
N ASN A 71 -0.10 14.23 -11.77
CA ASN A 71 -0.50 15.04 -12.93
C ASN A 71 -2.03 15.14 -13.03
N ALA A 72 -2.73 14.02 -12.92
CA ALA A 72 -4.19 14.00 -12.91
C ALA A 72 -4.76 14.81 -11.74
N MET A 73 -4.21 14.65 -10.53
CA MET A 73 -4.62 15.43 -9.36
C MET A 73 -4.34 16.93 -9.52
N GLY A 74 -3.21 17.30 -10.12
CA GLY A 74 -2.89 18.70 -10.43
C GLY A 74 -3.85 19.30 -11.45
N SER A 75 -4.18 18.56 -12.52
CA SER A 75 -5.17 18.99 -13.53
C SER A 75 -6.58 19.12 -12.93
N ALA A 76 -6.92 18.31 -11.95
CA ALA A 76 -8.16 18.40 -11.19
C ALA A 76 -8.15 19.46 -10.07
N GLY A 77 -7.06 20.20 -9.92
CA GLY A 77 -6.92 21.26 -8.91
C GLY A 77 -6.80 20.76 -7.46
N LEU A 78 -6.54 19.46 -7.24
CA LEU A 78 -6.48 18.86 -5.90
C LEU A 78 -5.13 19.06 -5.21
N VAL A 79 -4.07 19.22 -5.98
CA VAL A 79 -2.71 19.46 -5.50
C VAL A 79 -2.03 20.54 -6.32
N THR A 80 -1.08 21.24 -5.69
CA THR A 80 -0.15 22.14 -6.36
C THR A 80 1.27 21.61 -6.23
N ARG A 81 2.13 22.01 -7.17
CA ARG A 81 3.56 21.72 -7.13
C ARG A 81 4.32 23.01 -7.07
N ARG A 82 5.20 23.16 -6.11
CA ARG A 82 6.12 24.28 -6.03
C ARG A 82 7.57 23.81 -5.90
N ARG A 83 8.50 24.63 -6.31
CA ARG A 83 9.93 24.36 -6.09
C ARG A 83 10.25 24.56 -4.62
N ASP A 84 11.06 23.67 -4.06
CA ASP A 84 11.58 23.85 -2.71
C ASP A 84 12.48 25.09 -2.67
N PRO A 85 12.22 26.06 -1.77
CA PRO A 85 13.08 27.24 -1.61
C PRO A 85 14.53 26.90 -1.25
N ARG A 86 14.74 25.77 -0.54
CA ARG A 86 16.06 25.30 -0.08
C ARG A 86 16.79 24.46 -1.12
N ASN A 87 16.04 23.80 -2.02
CA ASN A 87 16.60 22.98 -3.08
C ASN A 87 15.73 23.08 -4.35
N ARG A 88 16.09 23.96 -5.26
CA ARG A 88 15.34 24.23 -6.51
C ARG A 88 15.19 23.00 -7.44
N ARG A 89 15.91 21.91 -7.19
CA ARG A 89 15.78 20.64 -7.93
C ARG A 89 14.63 19.77 -7.39
N LEU A 90 14.14 20.05 -6.17
CA LEU A 90 13.04 19.34 -5.57
C LEU A 90 11.72 20.07 -5.85
N HIS A 91 10.73 19.29 -6.22
CA HIS A 91 9.33 19.73 -6.31
C HIS A 91 8.57 19.19 -5.10
N LEU A 92 8.01 20.11 -4.33
CA LEU A 92 7.13 19.82 -3.22
C LEU A 92 5.69 19.76 -3.73
N VAL A 93 4.93 18.80 -3.22
CA VAL A 93 3.50 18.64 -3.50
C VAL A 93 2.72 19.07 -2.28
N GLU A 94 1.74 19.94 -2.48
CA GLU A 94 0.89 20.49 -1.43
C GLU A 94 -0.60 20.33 -1.80
N LEU A 95 -1.45 20.13 -0.80
CA LEU A 95 -2.89 20.10 -0.99
C LEU A 95 -3.43 21.49 -1.26
N THR A 96 -4.45 21.56 -2.11
CA THR A 96 -5.31 22.73 -2.25
C THR A 96 -6.50 22.62 -1.30
N ALA A 97 -7.35 23.65 -1.25
CA ALA A 97 -8.62 23.62 -0.54
C ALA A 97 -9.55 22.51 -1.09
N ASP A 98 -9.57 22.31 -2.42
CA ASP A 98 -10.36 21.25 -3.07
C ASP A 98 -9.80 19.87 -2.75
N GLY A 99 -8.46 19.73 -2.67
CA GLY A 99 -7.80 18.51 -2.21
C GLY A 99 -8.14 18.19 -0.76
N ASP A 100 -8.21 19.17 0.11
CA ASP A 100 -8.64 19.03 1.51
C ASP A 100 -10.10 18.60 1.62
N ALA A 101 -10.97 19.19 0.82
CA ALA A 101 -12.38 18.82 0.77
C ALA A 101 -12.57 17.37 0.28
N LEU A 102 -11.82 16.97 -0.76
CA LEU A 102 -11.86 15.58 -1.23
C LEU A 102 -11.28 14.62 -0.15
N PHE A 103 -10.16 14.98 0.49
CA PHE A 103 -9.62 14.18 1.59
C PHE A 103 -10.66 13.90 2.67
N SER A 104 -11.42 14.92 3.07
CA SER A 104 -12.47 14.77 4.10
C SER A 104 -13.55 13.76 3.68
N ARG A 105 -14.04 13.84 2.43
CA ARG A 105 -15.03 12.88 1.91
C ARG A 105 -14.47 11.46 1.86
N LEU A 106 -13.23 11.29 1.36
CA LEU A 106 -12.60 9.97 1.26
C LEU A 106 -12.31 9.38 2.65
N ARG A 107 -11.92 10.20 3.61
CA ARG A 107 -11.73 9.78 5.00
C ARG A 107 -13.03 9.23 5.60
N ASP A 108 -14.13 9.93 5.38
CA ASP A 108 -15.43 9.51 5.92
C ASP A 108 -15.91 8.22 5.23
N ALA A 109 -15.69 8.07 3.92
CA ALA A 109 -15.96 6.83 3.19
C ALA A 109 -15.07 5.66 3.68
N ALA A 110 -13.78 5.91 3.88
CA ALA A 110 -12.84 4.90 4.39
C ALA A 110 -13.22 4.45 5.81
N PHE A 111 -13.62 5.39 6.66
CA PHE A 111 -14.09 5.08 8.02
C PHE A 111 -15.38 4.26 8.01
N ALA A 112 -16.36 4.64 7.20
CA ALA A 112 -17.61 3.89 7.06
C ALA A 112 -17.35 2.48 6.50
N PHE A 113 -16.41 2.34 5.56
CA PHE A 113 -15.99 1.04 5.05
C PHE A 113 -15.34 0.18 6.14
N ASP A 114 -14.43 0.75 6.93
CA ASP A 114 -13.76 0.04 8.04
C ASP A 114 -14.78 -0.45 9.08
N GLN A 115 -15.74 0.38 9.47
CA GLN A 115 -16.82 -0.04 10.36
C GLN A 115 -17.60 -1.23 9.79
N ARG A 116 -17.93 -1.21 8.49
CA ARG A 116 -18.63 -2.31 7.82
C ARG A 116 -17.77 -3.58 7.76
N LEU A 117 -16.48 -3.44 7.50
CA LEU A 117 -15.53 -4.56 7.48
C LEU A 117 -15.39 -5.23 8.85
N ARG A 118 -15.43 -4.45 9.92
CA ARG A 118 -15.34 -4.90 11.31
C ARG A 118 -16.66 -5.42 11.88
N ALA A 119 -17.77 -5.30 11.18
CA ALA A 119 -19.08 -5.67 11.71
C ALA A 119 -19.10 -7.13 12.20
N GLY A 120 -19.49 -7.33 13.46
CA GLY A 120 -19.54 -8.65 14.11
C GLY A 120 -18.20 -9.15 14.65
N LEU A 121 -17.11 -8.39 14.53
CA LEU A 121 -15.83 -8.69 15.13
C LEU A 121 -15.62 -7.87 16.41
N THR A 122 -15.02 -8.50 17.42
CA THR A 122 -14.58 -7.80 18.63
C THR A 122 -13.20 -7.18 18.43
N GLU A 123 -12.80 -6.23 19.27
CA GLU A 123 -11.42 -5.67 19.24
C GLU A 123 -10.37 -6.76 19.46
N HIS A 124 -10.69 -7.81 20.23
CA HIS A 124 -9.82 -8.96 20.41
C HIS A 124 -9.64 -9.74 19.09
N ASP A 125 -10.72 -9.96 18.33
CA ASP A 125 -10.67 -10.64 17.02
C ASP A 125 -9.83 -9.83 16.02
N ILE A 126 -10.00 -8.51 16.01
CA ILE A 126 -9.22 -7.60 15.15
C ILE A 126 -7.73 -7.71 15.48
N GLY A 127 -7.35 -7.50 16.75
CA GLY A 127 -5.94 -7.57 17.16
C GLY A 127 -5.32 -8.95 16.90
N ARG A 128 -6.10 -10.03 17.06
CA ARG A 128 -5.63 -11.39 16.74
C ARG A 128 -5.44 -11.58 15.23
N LEU A 129 -6.35 -11.05 14.42
CA LEU A 129 -6.23 -11.10 12.95
C LEU A 129 -4.99 -10.34 12.48
N GLU A 130 -4.77 -9.13 12.97
CA GLU A 130 -3.58 -8.32 12.65
C GLU A 130 -2.29 -9.06 12.98
N ALA A 131 -2.17 -9.62 14.18
CA ALA A 131 -1.00 -10.40 14.60
C ALA A 131 -0.76 -11.65 13.72
N LEU A 132 -1.84 -12.33 13.28
CA LEU A 132 -1.73 -13.48 12.39
C LEU A 132 -1.29 -13.08 10.98
N LEU A 133 -1.81 -11.98 10.44
CA LEU A 133 -1.41 -11.44 9.14
C LEU A 133 0.06 -10.99 9.15
N ASP A 134 0.51 -10.33 10.21
CA ASP A 134 1.91 -9.94 10.37
C ASP A 134 2.84 -11.16 10.42
N ARG A 135 2.50 -12.17 11.19
CA ARG A 135 3.26 -13.43 11.22
C ARG A 135 3.33 -14.11 9.87
N MET A 136 2.20 -14.13 9.13
CA MET A 136 2.17 -14.71 7.77
C MET A 136 3.10 -13.93 6.82
N ARG A 137 3.10 -12.60 6.91
CA ARG A 137 4.01 -11.73 6.14
C ARG A 137 5.47 -12.05 6.46
N GLU A 138 5.82 -12.16 7.74
CA GLU A 138 7.18 -12.49 8.20
C GLU A 138 7.64 -13.86 7.69
N ASN A 139 6.79 -14.87 7.75
CA ASN A 139 7.10 -16.23 7.26
C ASN A 139 7.43 -16.24 5.76
N VAL A 140 6.80 -15.39 4.96
CA VAL A 140 7.03 -15.32 3.52
C VAL A 140 8.28 -14.50 3.19
N VAL A 141 8.50 -13.38 3.90
CA VAL A 141 9.66 -12.50 3.67
C VAL A 141 10.95 -13.11 4.24
N GLY A 142 10.88 -13.74 5.42
CA GLY A 142 12.03 -14.38 6.07
C GLY A 142 12.61 -15.54 5.26
N ASN A 143 11.77 -16.36 4.64
CA ASN A 143 12.22 -17.48 3.78
C ASN A 143 12.87 -17.03 2.46
N ALA A 144 12.58 -15.83 1.97
CA ALA A 144 13.20 -15.31 0.75
C ALA A 144 14.68 -14.96 0.95
N SER A 145 15.12 -14.73 2.19
CA SER A 145 16.51 -14.40 2.54
C SER A 145 17.41 -15.65 2.73
N ASP A 146 16.81 -16.82 2.98
CA ASP A 146 17.57 -18.06 3.26
C ASP A 146 17.83 -18.90 2.00
N THR A 147 16.95 -18.83 1.00
CA THR A 147 17.11 -19.55 -0.26
C THR A 147 18.22 -18.99 -1.17
N GLY A 148 18.75 -17.80 -0.87
CA GLY A 148 19.84 -17.18 -1.63
C GLY A 148 21.25 -17.54 -1.15
N ARG A 149 21.41 -18.23 -0.01
CA ARG A 149 22.71 -18.56 0.56
C ARG A 149 23.24 -19.94 0.19
N ASP A 150 22.37 -20.89 -0.16
CA ASP A 150 22.79 -22.27 -0.47
C ASP A 150 23.27 -22.51 -1.93
N ALA A 151 23.11 -21.52 -2.81
CA ALA A 151 23.49 -21.67 -4.21
C ALA A 151 24.93 -21.23 -4.54
N SER A 152 25.71 -20.73 -3.56
CA SER A 152 27.05 -20.19 -3.79
C SER A 152 28.22 -21.02 -3.22
N ASP A 153 27.94 -22.17 -2.57
CA ASP A 153 29.00 -22.97 -1.92
C ASP A 153 29.32 -24.32 -2.60
N THR A 154 28.79 -24.59 -3.79
CA THR A 154 29.06 -25.84 -4.53
C THR A 154 29.98 -25.64 -5.76
N GLY A 155 30.87 -24.67 -5.74
CA GLY A 155 31.70 -24.32 -6.90
C GLY A 155 33.19 -24.15 -6.64
N ARG A 156 33.79 -24.73 -5.57
CA ARG A 156 35.21 -24.59 -5.33
C ARG A 156 35.84 -25.84 -4.71
N ASP A 157 35.89 -26.94 -5.46
CA ASP A 157 36.84 -28.04 -5.22
C ASP A 157 36.89 -28.97 -6.43
N ALA A 158 37.53 -28.54 -7.49
CA ALA A 158 38.04 -29.44 -8.55
C ALA A 158 39.04 -28.73 -9.46
N SER A 159 40.20 -28.30 -8.91
CA SER A 159 41.37 -27.98 -9.76
C SER A 159 42.66 -27.91 -8.93
N GLU A 160 43.06 -29.03 -8.33
CA GLU A 160 44.47 -29.28 -7.97
C GLU A 160 44.66 -30.77 -7.86
N ALA A 161 44.93 -31.42 -9.00
CA ALA A 161 45.68 -32.67 -9.10
C ALA A 161 45.96 -33.00 -10.59
N SER A 162 47.03 -32.47 -11.16
CA SER A 162 47.95 -33.11 -12.15
C SER A 162 49.07 -32.17 -12.49
#